data_1ca2a589ec1be4dcc06b879bbe55d7be
#
_entry.id   1ca2a589ec1be4dcc06b879bbe55d7be
#
_cell.length_a   1.000
_cell.length_b   1.000
_cell.length_c   1.000
_cell.angle_alpha   90.00
_cell.angle_beta   90.00
_cell.angle_gamma   90.00
#
_symmetry.space_group_name_H-M   'P 1'
#
loop_
_entity.id
_entity.type
_entity.pdbx_description
1 polymer ?
#
loop_
_entity_poly.entity_id
_entity_poly.type
_entity_poly.pdbx_seq_one_letter_code
_entity_poly.pdbx_strand_id
1 'polypeptide(L)'
;MWLEAIITQEDLVQVLGEFLPVKIYLNQDDDEKGERKKDEPDRSLKLGKATSVKLVPEIGVLVTCPAELTWQIVGVSPTVQIDELKVLIRPEVVEKNKGEVLEFGLQVKEADFHSLPGFIDETIVKAVNGALATKKPDWNFTETLTRTVGLGTLFEEVEALKIAVNWGKTKIGADVLGLVLSFKLGFVRKD
;
A
#
# COMPACT_ATOMS: atom_id res chain seq x y z
N MET A 1 9.31 -11.82 -22.06
CA MET A 1 7.86 -11.56 -22.15
C MET A 1 7.51 -10.51 -21.13
N TRP A 2 6.56 -9.64 -21.40
CA TRP A 2 6.12 -8.62 -20.46
C TRP A 2 4.59 -8.54 -20.42
N LEU A 3 4.05 -8.09 -19.29
CA LEU A 3 2.65 -7.82 -19.02
C LEU A 3 2.54 -6.40 -18.46
N GLU A 4 1.56 -5.65 -18.89
CA GLU A 4 1.18 -4.36 -18.29
C GLU A 4 -0.23 -4.50 -17.73
N ALA A 5 -0.37 -4.31 -16.42
CA ALA A 5 -1.66 -4.14 -15.76
C ALA A 5 -1.92 -2.64 -15.62
N ILE A 6 -3.08 -2.20 -16.09
CA ILE A 6 -3.48 -0.79 -16.06
C ILE A 6 -4.73 -0.67 -15.21
N ILE A 7 -4.73 0.29 -14.30
CA ILE A 7 -5.87 0.67 -13.47
C ILE A 7 -6.19 2.13 -13.80
N THR A 8 -7.41 2.40 -14.21
CA THR A 8 -7.87 3.77 -14.50
C THR A 8 -8.20 4.51 -13.19
N GLN A 9 -8.34 5.83 -13.27
CA GLN A 9 -8.80 6.61 -12.12
C GLN A 9 -10.20 6.15 -11.65
N GLU A 10 -11.08 5.75 -12.56
CA GLU A 10 -12.42 5.24 -12.24
C GLU A 10 -12.35 3.91 -11.47
N ASP A 11 -11.49 2.98 -11.91
CA ASP A 11 -11.26 1.71 -11.20
C ASP A 11 -10.70 1.97 -9.80
N LEU A 12 -9.78 2.93 -9.65
CA LEU A 12 -9.24 3.32 -8.34
C LEU A 12 -10.32 3.87 -7.41
N VAL A 13 -11.25 4.68 -7.92
CA VAL A 13 -12.39 5.18 -7.14
C VAL A 13 -13.25 4.03 -6.64
N GLN A 14 -13.53 3.05 -7.51
CA GLN A 14 -14.32 1.88 -7.14
C GLN A 14 -13.60 1.04 -6.07
N VAL A 15 -12.35 0.67 -6.31
CA VAL A 15 -11.55 -0.15 -5.38
C VAL A 15 -11.41 0.52 -4.02
N LEU A 16 -11.10 1.82 -4.00
CA LEU A 16 -10.99 2.57 -2.76
C LEU A 16 -12.36 2.74 -2.08
N GLY A 17 -13.45 2.83 -2.84
CA GLY A 17 -14.81 2.86 -2.32
C GLY A 17 -15.20 1.59 -1.58
N GLU A 18 -14.69 0.43 -2.00
CA GLU A 18 -14.88 -0.86 -1.33
C GLU A 18 -13.93 -1.04 -0.13
N PHE A 19 -12.72 -0.52 -0.23
CA PHE A 19 -11.71 -0.63 0.82
C PHE A 19 -11.96 0.33 2.00
N LEU A 20 -12.49 1.51 1.76
CA LEU A 20 -12.79 2.52 2.78
C LEU A 20 -14.24 2.36 3.32
N PRO A 21 -14.49 2.53 4.61
CA PRO A 21 -13.58 3.06 5.64
C PRO A 21 -12.58 2.02 6.18
N VAL A 22 -11.38 2.48 6.56
CA VAL A 22 -10.34 1.63 7.13
C VAL A 22 -9.71 2.26 8.37
N LYS A 23 -9.37 1.44 9.37
CA LYS A 23 -8.67 1.87 10.57
C LYS A 23 -7.21 1.41 10.51
N ILE A 24 -6.28 2.36 10.60
CA ILE A 24 -4.83 2.15 10.60
C ILE A 24 -4.34 2.36 12.04
N TYR A 25 -3.68 1.37 12.60
CA TYR A 25 -3.05 1.48 13.91
C TYR A 25 -1.66 2.10 13.76
N LEU A 26 -1.37 3.13 14.56
CA LEU A 26 -0.14 3.94 14.47
C LEU A 26 0.90 3.54 15.51
N ASN A 27 0.65 2.53 16.35
CA ASN A 27 1.60 2.01 17.32
C ASN A 27 2.79 1.36 16.60
N GLN A 28 4.00 1.47 17.18
CA GLN A 28 5.25 1.06 16.54
C GLN A 28 5.49 -0.45 16.47
N ASP A 29 4.89 -1.22 17.40
CA ASP A 29 5.18 -2.64 17.54
C ASP A 29 3.96 -3.52 17.22
N ASP A 30 3.73 -3.79 15.93
CA ASP A 30 3.18 -5.09 15.56
C ASP A 30 4.38 -6.05 15.48
N ASP A 31 4.68 -6.75 16.57
CA ASP A 31 5.52 -7.94 16.51
C ASP A 31 4.96 -8.86 15.41
N GLU A 32 5.83 -9.59 14.69
CA GLU A 32 5.47 -10.50 13.57
C GLU A 32 4.33 -11.50 13.88
N LYS A 33 3.83 -11.51 15.12
CA LYS A 33 2.73 -12.35 15.61
C LYS A 33 1.39 -11.66 15.79
N GLY A 34 1.28 -10.34 15.51
CA GLY A 34 0.00 -9.62 15.63
C GLY A 34 -0.58 -9.53 17.06
N GLU A 35 0.17 -9.86 18.09
CA GLU A 35 -0.27 -9.79 19.48
C GLU A 35 0.01 -8.39 20.05
N ARG A 36 -1.07 -7.63 20.29
CA ARG A 36 -1.01 -6.34 20.96
C ARG A 36 -0.51 -6.51 22.40
N LYS A 37 0.49 -5.71 22.78
CA LYS A 37 0.77 -5.49 24.20
C LYS A 37 -0.44 -4.77 24.82
N LYS A 38 -1.09 -5.40 25.77
CA LYS A 38 -2.35 -4.96 26.42
C LYS A 38 -2.31 -3.57 27.06
N ASP A 39 -1.13 -2.98 27.24
CA ASP A 39 -0.91 -1.73 27.98
C ASP A 39 -0.46 -0.56 27.09
N GLU A 40 -0.38 -0.73 25.76
CA GLU A 40 -0.02 0.38 24.87
C GLU A 40 -1.22 1.25 24.51
N PRO A 41 -1.01 2.58 24.51
CA PRO A 41 -2.05 3.54 24.15
C PRO A 41 -2.55 3.35 22.74
N ASP A 42 -3.86 3.31 22.57
CA ASP A 42 -4.52 3.12 21.28
C ASP A 42 -4.31 4.37 20.39
N ARG A 43 -3.30 4.34 19.51
CA ARG A 43 -3.09 5.37 18.49
C ARG A 43 -3.60 4.84 17.17
N SER A 44 -4.56 5.51 16.60
CA SER A 44 -5.15 5.04 15.33
C SER A 44 -5.65 6.20 14.47
N LEU A 45 -5.56 6.01 13.16
CA LEU A 45 -6.15 6.86 12.14
C LEU A 45 -7.23 6.05 11.43
N LYS A 46 -8.48 6.48 11.54
CA LYS A 46 -9.61 5.90 10.81
C LYS A 46 -9.93 6.80 9.63
N LEU A 47 -9.72 6.30 8.43
CA LEU A 47 -10.09 6.97 7.19
C LEU A 47 -11.56 6.68 6.89
N GLY A 48 -12.33 7.71 6.57
CA GLY A 48 -13.71 7.61 6.12
C GLY A 48 -13.81 7.29 4.62
N LYS A 49 -15.00 7.37 4.06
CA LYS A 49 -15.20 7.18 2.61
C LYS A 49 -14.48 8.25 1.81
N ALA A 50 -13.83 7.87 0.72
CA ALA A 50 -13.19 8.81 -0.18
C ALA A 50 -14.21 9.79 -0.78
N THR A 51 -13.91 11.08 -0.68
CA THR A 51 -14.67 12.17 -1.33
C THR A 51 -14.04 12.54 -2.68
N SER A 52 -12.73 12.31 -2.83
CA SER A 52 -12.00 12.52 -4.08
C SER A 52 -10.82 11.55 -4.18
N VAL A 53 -10.57 11.06 -5.39
CA VAL A 53 -9.39 10.25 -5.74
C VAL A 53 -8.79 10.87 -7.00
N LYS A 54 -7.50 11.19 -6.98
CA LYS A 54 -6.79 11.80 -8.11
C LYS A 54 -5.44 11.13 -8.30
N LEU A 55 -5.11 10.82 -9.55
CA LEU A 55 -3.75 10.45 -9.93
C LEU A 55 -2.88 11.70 -10.00
N VAL A 56 -1.73 11.64 -9.36
CA VAL A 56 -0.69 12.66 -9.42
C VAL A 56 0.47 12.07 -10.21
N PRO A 57 0.68 12.52 -11.48
CA PRO A 57 1.68 11.92 -12.36
C PRO A 57 3.05 11.81 -11.70
N GLU A 58 3.71 10.64 -11.89
CA GLU A 58 5.03 10.30 -11.34
C GLU A 58 5.12 10.23 -9.81
N ILE A 59 4.04 10.56 -9.08
CA ILE A 59 4.07 10.67 -7.61
C ILE A 59 3.22 9.57 -6.95
N GLY A 60 1.93 9.47 -7.31
CA GLY A 60 1.02 8.50 -6.65
C GLY A 60 -0.45 8.81 -6.81
N VAL A 61 -1.23 8.26 -5.89
CA VAL A 61 -2.69 8.44 -5.80
C VAL A 61 -2.99 9.35 -4.60
N LEU A 62 -3.59 10.50 -4.84
CA LEU A 62 -4.05 11.41 -3.81
C LEU A 62 -5.51 11.11 -3.48
N VAL A 63 -5.76 10.71 -2.25
CA VAL A 63 -7.10 10.40 -1.72
C VAL A 63 -7.49 11.49 -0.73
N THR A 64 -8.67 12.06 -0.91
CA THR A 64 -9.29 12.99 0.04
C THR A 64 -10.46 12.29 0.72
N CYS A 65 -10.49 12.32 2.05
CA CYS A 65 -11.55 11.70 2.85
C CYS A 65 -11.67 12.39 4.23
N PRO A 66 -12.82 12.32 4.90
CA PRO A 66 -12.89 12.61 6.32
C PRO A 66 -12.14 11.57 7.12
N ALA A 67 -11.68 11.91 8.31
CA ALA A 67 -10.95 10.97 9.16
C ALA A 67 -11.19 11.23 10.65
N GLU A 68 -10.88 10.22 11.46
CA GLU A 68 -10.86 10.28 12.93
C GLU A 68 -9.46 9.88 13.40
N LEU A 69 -8.79 10.77 14.13
CA LEU A 69 -7.49 10.49 14.72
C LEU A 69 -7.66 10.27 16.23
N THR A 70 -7.34 9.08 16.72
CA THR A 70 -7.20 8.81 18.15
C THR A 70 -5.74 8.88 18.51
N TRP A 71 -5.37 9.78 19.43
CA TRP A 71 -4.00 9.99 19.83
C TRP A 71 -3.90 10.16 21.34
N GLN A 72 -3.18 9.28 22.00
CA GLN A 72 -3.05 9.37 23.45
C GLN A 72 -2.07 10.48 23.86
N ILE A 73 -2.53 11.37 24.72
CA ILE A 73 -1.74 12.41 25.37
C ILE A 73 -1.95 12.26 26.89
N VAL A 74 -0.87 11.91 27.62
CA VAL A 74 -0.84 11.85 29.10
C VAL A 74 -2.10 11.26 29.72
N GLY A 75 -2.37 9.96 29.47
CA GLY A 75 -3.46 9.21 30.13
C GLY A 75 -4.88 9.46 29.59
N VAL A 76 -5.03 10.32 28.60
CA VAL A 76 -6.29 10.59 27.89
C VAL A 76 -6.11 10.26 26.40
N SER A 77 -7.10 9.60 25.80
CA SER A 77 -7.09 9.28 24.37
C SER A 77 -8.18 10.09 23.65
N PRO A 78 -7.97 11.40 23.41
CA PRO A 78 -8.94 12.19 22.66
C PRO A 78 -9.02 11.66 21.23
N THR A 79 -10.23 11.67 20.69
CA THR A 79 -10.48 11.47 19.26
C THR A 79 -10.73 12.83 18.63
N VAL A 80 -9.93 13.16 17.63
CA VAL A 80 -10.05 14.40 16.86
C VAL A 80 -10.68 14.06 15.51
N GLN A 81 -11.74 14.80 15.17
CA GLN A 81 -12.38 14.70 13.85
C GLN A 81 -11.61 15.56 12.85
N ILE A 82 -11.42 15.03 11.66
CA ILE A 82 -10.76 15.67 10.54
C ILE A 82 -11.77 15.72 9.40
N ASP A 83 -12.20 16.89 9.03
CA ASP A 83 -13.22 17.06 7.99
C ASP A 83 -12.65 16.73 6.60
N GLU A 84 -11.41 17.14 6.35
CA GLU A 84 -10.71 16.87 5.12
C GLU A 84 -9.26 16.41 5.39
N LEU A 85 -8.97 15.15 5.10
CA LEU A 85 -7.63 14.58 5.14
C LEU A 85 -7.19 14.23 3.73
N LYS A 86 -6.01 14.71 3.31
CA LYS A 86 -5.39 14.34 2.05
C LYS A 86 -4.27 13.33 2.29
N VAL A 87 -4.46 12.12 1.82
CA VAL A 87 -3.48 11.02 1.92
C VAL A 87 -2.92 10.73 0.53
N LEU A 88 -1.60 10.78 0.41
CA LEU A 88 -0.88 10.33 -0.78
C LEU A 88 -0.46 8.88 -0.60
N ILE A 89 -0.90 8.02 -1.53
CA ILE A 89 -0.49 6.63 -1.65
C ILE A 89 0.56 6.55 -2.77
N ARG A 90 1.77 6.07 -2.44
CA ARG A 90 2.87 5.92 -3.40
C ARG A 90 3.13 4.44 -3.65
N PRO A 91 2.71 3.90 -4.79
CA PRO A 91 3.10 2.55 -5.21
C PRO A 91 4.53 2.58 -5.74
N GLU A 92 5.41 1.76 -5.17
CA GLU A 92 6.81 1.64 -5.57
C GLU A 92 7.23 0.18 -5.62
N VAL A 93 7.97 -0.20 -6.65
CA VAL A 93 8.58 -1.52 -6.70
C VAL A 93 9.92 -1.46 -5.99
N VAL A 94 10.08 -2.31 -4.97
CA VAL A 94 11.30 -2.41 -4.17
C VAL A 94 11.80 -3.85 -4.13
N GLU A 95 13.11 -4.02 -4.04
CA GLU A 95 13.73 -5.34 -3.88
C GLU A 95 13.74 -5.74 -2.40
N LYS A 96 13.24 -6.92 -2.09
CA LYS A 96 13.31 -7.56 -0.76
C LYS A 96 13.95 -8.93 -0.87
N ASN A 97 14.23 -9.58 0.26
CA ASN A 97 14.94 -10.86 0.35
C ASN A 97 14.40 -11.99 -0.54
N LYS A 98 13.13 -11.94 -0.93
CA LYS A 98 12.44 -12.95 -1.75
C LYS A 98 12.08 -12.46 -3.17
N GLY A 99 12.68 -11.37 -3.63
CA GLY A 99 12.41 -10.76 -4.92
C GLY A 99 11.76 -9.39 -4.81
N GLU A 100 11.28 -8.88 -5.93
CA GLU A 100 10.62 -7.58 -5.99
C GLU A 100 9.19 -7.64 -5.45
N VAL A 101 8.81 -6.61 -4.71
CA VAL A 101 7.47 -6.40 -4.16
C VAL A 101 6.95 -5.03 -4.56
N LEU A 102 5.63 -4.91 -4.71
CA LEU A 102 4.95 -3.62 -4.83
C LEU A 102 4.63 -3.13 -3.42
N GLU A 103 5.30 -2.07 -2.98
CA GLU A 103 5.13 -1.45 -1.67
C GLU A 103 4.27 -0.18 -1.81
N PHE A 104 3.37 0.04 -0.86
CA PHE A 104 2.52 1.22 -0.83
C PHE A 104 2.93 2.14 0.33
N GLY A 105 3.68 3.19 0.02
CA GLY A 105 3.98 4.25 0.98
C GLY A 105 2.77 5.13 1.22
N LEU A 106 2.43 5.37 2.49
CA LEU A 106 1.32 6.25 2.90
C LEU A 106 1.88 7.54 3.48
N GLN A 107 1.36 8.68 3.04
CA GLN A 107 1.76 10.00 3.54
C GLN A 107 0.56 10.94 3.64
N VAL A 108 0.31 11.47 4.83
CA VAL A 108 -0.61 12.60 5.03
C VAL A 108 0.05 13.86 4.46
N LYS A 109 -0.63 14.52 3.54
CA LYS A 109 -0.18 15.78 2.91
C LYS A 109 -0.76 16.99 3.60
N GLU A 110 -2.05 16.96 3.84
CA GLU A 110 -2.80 18.03 4.46
C GLU A 110 -3.87 17.42 5.35
N ALA A 111 -4.17 18.06 6.47
CA ALA A 111 -5.25 17.71 7.35
C ALA A 111 -5.89 19.01 7.87
N ASP A 112 -7.21 19.12 7.73
CA ASP A 112 -8.00 20.21 8.31
C ASP A 112 -8.63 19.71 9.61
N PHE A 113 -7.99 20.06 10.72
CA PHE A 113 -8.46 19.70 12.06
C PHE A 113 -9.46 20.73 12.55
N HIS A 114 -10.68 20.33 12.69
CA HIS A 114 -11.73 21.19 13.23
C HIS A 114 -11.33 21.68 14.64
N SER A 115 -11.15 22.98 14.79
CA SER A 115 -10.93 23.65 16.09
C SER A 115 -9.52 23.56 16.70
N LEU A 116 -8.49 23.13 15.98
CA LEU A 116 -7.12 23.19 16.50
C LEU A 116 -6.33 24.37 15.89
N PRO A 117 -5.42 25.00 16.66
CA PRO A 117 -4.47 25.97 16.11
C PRO A 117 -3.51 25.33 15.11
N GLY A 118 -3.24 25.95 13.96
CA GLY A 118 -2.48 25.38 12.84
C GLY A 118 -1.06 24.87 13.17
N PHE A 119 -0.42 25.38 14.24
CA PHE A 119 0.89 24.85 14.67
C PHE A 119 0.80 23.44 15.32
N ILE A 120 -0.38 23.07 15.84
CA ILE A 120 -0.65 21.74 16.40
C ILE A 120 -0.84 20.76 15.22
N ASP A 121 -1.48 21.21 14.15
CA ASP A 121 -1.75 20.41 12.94
C ASP A 121 -0.46 19.88 12.35
N GLU A 122 0.55 20.72 12.16
CA GLU A 122 1.85 20.32 11.61
C GLU A 122 2.54 19.27 12.49
N THR A 123 2.48 19.43 13.81
CA THR A 123 3.08 18.48 14.76
C THR A 123 2.41 17.13 14.70
N ILE A 124 1.06 17.11 14.64
CA ILE A 124 0.27 15.88 14.54
C ILE A 124 0.54 15.19 13.19
N VAL A 125 0.49 15.94 12.08
CA VAL A 125 0.77 15.41 10.74
C VAL A 125 2.16 14.79 10.67
N LYS A 126 3.18 15.45 11.26
CA LYS A 126 4.54 14.91 11.32
C LYS A 126 4.61 13.61 12.11
N ALA A 127 3.95 13.54 13.26
CA ALA A 127 3.92 12.34 14.10
C ALA A 127 3.17 11.18 13.42
N VAL A 128 2.01 11.46 12.78
CA VAL A 128 1.25 10.49 12.00
C VAL A 128 2.10 9.97 10.83
N ASN A 129 2.75 10.85 10.08
CA ASN A 129 3.64 10.45 8.99
C ASN A 129 4.82 9.62 9.46
N GLY A 130 5.39 9.92 10.64
CA GLY A 130 6.43 9.10 11.25
C GLY A 130 5.96 7.66 11.53
N ALA A 131 4.73 7.51 12.04
CA ALA A 131 4.13 6.21 12.28
C ALA A 131 3.76 5.48 10.97
N LEU A 132 3.22 6.19 9.98
CA LEU A 132 2.87 5.60 8.67
C LEU A 132 4.12 5.16 7.88
N ALA A 133 5.25 5.82 8.06
CA ALA A 133 6.50 5.47 7.37
C ALA A 133 7.01 4.05 7.73
N THR A 134 6.63 3.53 8.89
CA THR A 134 6.95 2.16 9.32
C THR A 134 5.91 1.13 8.85
N LYS A 135 4.73 1.57 8.43
CA LYS A 135 3.60 0.75 8.00
C LYS A 135 3.47 0.82 6.48
N LYS A 136 4.17 -0.07 5.80
CA LYS A 136 4.18 -0.11 4.34
C LYS A 136 3.58 -1.42 3.87
N PRO A 137 2.26 -1.48 3.64
CA PRO A 137 1.65 -2.66 3.05
C PRO A 137 2.33 -2.98 1.72
N ASP A 138 2.60 -4.25 1.49
CA ASP A 138 3.24 -4.72 0.27
C ASP A 138 2.51 -5.91 -0.36
N TRP A 139 2.76 -6.09 -1.64
CA TRP A 139 2.35 -7.26 -2.38
C TRP A 139 3.57 -7.92 -3.05
N ASN A 140 3.90 -9.12 -2.61
CA ASN A 140 4.96 -9.91 -3.22
C ASN A 140 4.46 -10.51 -4.56
N PHE A 141 4.47 -9.70 -5.60
CA PHE A 141 4.05 -10.13 -6.93
C PHE A 141 5.04 -11.14 -7.54
N THR A 142 6.31 -11.08 -7.17
CA THR A 142 7.32 -12.06 -7.62
C THR A 142 6.94 -13.47 -7.19
N GLU A 143 6.61 -13.66 -5.93
CA GLU A 143 6.18 -14.97 -5.39
C GLU A 143 4.79 -15.35 -5.91
N THR A 144 3.86 -14.40 -5.91
CA THR A 144 2.47 -14.62 -6.31
C THR A 144 2.34 -15.03 -7.78
N LEU A 145 3.14 -14.43 -8.68
CA LEU A 145 3.02 -14.62 -10.13
C LEU A 145 4.03 -15.59 -10.72
N THR A 146 5.04 -16.03 -9.97
CA THR A 146 5.95 -17.10 -10.40
C THR A 146 5.21 -18.43 -10.38
N ARG A 147 5.24 -19.16 -11.49
CA ARG A 147 4.54 -20.46 -11.65
C ARG A 147 5.44 -21.47 -12.35
N THR A 148 5.25 -22.72 -11.94
CA THR A 148 5.82 -23.88 -12.63
C THR A 148 4.66 -24.70 -13.19
N VAL A 149 4.65 -24.90 -14.49
CA VAL A 149 3.62 -25.64 -15.21
C VAL A 149 4.22 -26.97 -15.65
N GLY A 150 3.74 -28.08 -15.10
CA GLY A 150 4.15 -29.43 -15.52
C GLY A 150 3.73 -29.71 -16.96
N LEU A 151 4.63 -30.22 -17.77
CA LEU A 151 4.38 -30.56 -19.17
C LEU A 151 4.02 -32.05 -19.37
N GLY A 152 4.01 -32.79 -18.27
CA GLY A 152 3.66 -34.22 -18.28
C GLY A 152 4.58 -35.05 -19.16
N THR A 153 4.00 -35.90 -19.99
CA THR A 153 4.73 -36.81 -20.92
C THR A 153 4.89 -36.23 -22.31
N LEU A 154 4.48 -34.98 -22.54
CA LEU A 154 4.54 -34.36 -23.88
C LEU A 154 5.98 -34.21 -24.40
N PHE A 155 6.96 -34.12 -23.51
CA PHE A 155 8.38 -33.99 -23.85
C PHE A 155 9.21 -34.99 -23.04
N GLU A 156 10.11 -35.68 -23.70
CA GLU A 156 10.93 -36.75 -23.08
C GLU A 156 11.94 -36.14 -22.07
N GLU A 157 12.54 -34.98 -22.38
CA GLU A 157 13.63 -34.38 -21.62
C GLU A 157 13.19 -33.20 -20.74
N VAL A 158 11.94 -32.73 -20.86
CA VAL A 158 11.46 -31.54 -20.17
C VAL A 158 10.30 -31.91 -19.24
N GLU A 159 10.47 -31.65 -17.95
CA GLU A 159 9.47 -31.91 -16.92
C GLU A 159 8.45 -30.78 -16.82
N ALA A 160 8.93 -29.55 -16.79
CA ALA A 160 8.08 -28.41 -16.56
C ALA A 160 8.58 -27.13 -17.24
N LEU A 161 7.66 -26.18 -17.45
CA LEU A 161 7.92 -24.80 -17.83
C LEU A 161 7.85 -23.93 -16.58
N LYS A 162 8.92 -23.21 -16.27
CA LYS A 162 8.96 -22.21 -15.21
C LYS A 162 8.74 -20.81 -15.81
N ILE A 163 7.71 -20.11 -15.32
CA ILE A 163 7.43 -18.70 -15.61
C ILE A 163 7.77 -17.94 -14.35
N ALA A 164 8.81 -17.11 -14.39
CA ALA A 164 9.24 -16.34 -13.23
C ALA A 164 9.22 -14.84 -13.54
N VAL A 165 8.80 -14.03 -12.58
CA VAL A 165 8.95 -12.59 -12.68
C VAL A 165 10.43 -12.24 -12.63
N ASN A 166 10.87 -11.39 -13.56
CA ASN A 166 12.25 -10.95 -13.68
C ASN A 166 12.46 -9.55 -13.09
N TRP A 167 11.52 -8.65 -13.37
CA TRP A 167 11.47 -7.31 -12.75
C TRP A 167 10.07 -6.70 -12.91
N GLY A 168 9.78 -5.70 -12.07
CA GLY A 168 8.56 -4.90 -12.13
C GLY A 168 8.85 -3.40 -12.09
N LYS A 169 7.91 -2.59 -12.58
CA LYS A 169 7.97 -1.14 -12.54
C LYS A 169 6.58 -0.53 -12.49
N THR A 170 6.39 0.45 -11.61
CA THR A 170 5.18 1.28 -11.59
C THR A 170 5.29 2.43 -12.60
N LYS A 171 4.16 2.81 -13.17
CA LYS A 171 4.02 3.96 -14.06
C LYS A 171 2.76 4.73 -13.67
N ILE A 172 2.91 5.99 -13.31
CA ILE A 172 1.79 6.82 -12.86
C ILE A 172 1.62 7.96 -13.87
N GLY A 173 0.54 7.86 -14.64
CA GLY A 173 0.11 8.90 -15.59
C GLY A 173 -0.92 9.84 -14.97
N ALA A 174 -1.51 10.69 -15.81
CA ALA A 174 -2.58 11.59 -15.37
C ALA A 174 -3.90 10.84 -15.09
N ASP A 175 -4.18 9.78 -15.87
CA ASP A 175 -5.46 9.07 -15.83
C ASP A 175 -5.32 7.58 -15.54
N VAL A 176 -4.08 7.08 -15.48
CA VAL A 176 -3.81 5.64 -15.31
C VAL A 176 -2.65 5.39 -14.34
N LEU A 177 -2.81 4.33 -13.54
CA LEU A 177 -1.75 3.69 -12.78
C LEU A 177 -1.43 2.35 -13.44
N GLY A 178 -0.19 2.17 -13.88
CA GLY A 178 0.30 0.96 -14.51
C GLY A 178 1.29 0.21 -13.64
N LEU A 179 1.25 -1.13 -13.69
CA LEU A 179 2.30 -2.03 -13.21
C LEU A 179 2.80 -2.82 -14.42
N VAL A 180 4.04 -2.59 -14.81
CA VAL A 180 4.72 -3.31 -15.88
C VAL A 180 5.57 -4.41 -15.26
N LEU A 181 5.36 -5.65 -15.70
CA LEU A 181 6.09 -6.83 -15.23
C LEU A 181 6.80 -7.50 -16.40
N SER A 182 8.07 -7.83 -16.22
CA SER A 182 8.85 -8.65 -17.12
C SER A 182 8.92 -10.08 -16.62
N PHE A 183 8.76 -11.04 -17.51
CA PHE A 183 8.84 -12.46 -17.19
C PHE A 183 9.98 -13.14 -17.92
N LYS A 184 10.66 -14.06 -17.22
CA LYS A 184 11.64 -14.98 -17.75
C LYS A 184 11.04 -16.38 -17.83
N LEU A 185 11.21 -17.00 -18.99
CA LEU A 185 10.82 -18.41 -19.19
C LEU A 185 12.05 -19.30 -19.03
N GLY A 186 11.89 -20.42 -18.38
CA GLY A 186 12.90 -21.45 -18.22
C GLY A 186 12.27 -22.84 -18.29
N PHE A 187 13.05 -23.83 -18.69
CA PHE A 187 12.63 -25.22 -18.67
C PHE A 187 13.30 -25.96 -17.51
N VAL A 188 12.52 -26.78 -16.82
CA VAL A 188 12.99 -27.74 -15.84
C VAL A 188 13.20 -29.06 -16.61
N ARG A 189 14.42 -29.58 -16.61
CA ARG A 189 14.75 -30.84 -17.25
C ARG A 189 14.54 -32.00 -16.28
N LYS A 190 14.22 -33.17 -16.82
CA LYS A 190 14.23 -34.41 -16.06
C LYS A 190 15.70 -34.79 -15.77
N ASP A 191 15.98 -35.16 -14.54
CA ASP A 191 17.28 -35.74 -14.15
C ASP A 191 17.43 -37.19 -14.66
#